data_9d0147dc6b1789b08fdbb1ce19112da9
#
_entry.id   9d0147dc6b1789b08fdbb1ce19112da9
#
_cell.length_a   1.000
_cell.length_b   1.000
_cell.length_c   1.000
_cell.angle_alpha   90.00
_cell.angle_beta   90.00
_cell.angle_gamma   90.00
#
_symmetry.space_group_name_H-M   'P 1'
#
loop_
_entity.id
_entity.type
_entity.pdbx_description
1 polymer ?
#
loop_
_entity_poly.entity_id
_entity_poly.type
_entity_poly.pdbx_seq_one_letter_code
_entity_poly.pdbx_strand_id
1 'polypeptide(L)'
;MNPPFPGLDGKTAIVTGHKQGIGLAIYSTLTASGCKVRGLDLPEHDLTQLDRIASWVDAIAAETGSIDVLVNNAGITNIGDILETPLSEVDAVLTVNLKAPFMLIKAVLPHMLKQSAGSVINNASDQALIGKRHSAIYGASKAALAQLTKSAALDWGPRGIRFNCIAPGSTATPMLERVLAELHQRYPETYTADCANTYQDATALKRFAQPEEIAQLVAFLASDASSFMTGTILPIDGGYTAQ
;
A
#
# COMPACT_ATOMS: atom_id res chain seq x y z
N MET A 1 3.07 4.76 -30.22
CA MET A 1 3.67 5.23 -28.94
C MET A 1 3.81 4.02 -28.06
N ASN A 2 4.99 3.77 -27.47
CA ASN A 2 5.13 2.70 -26.49
C ASN A 2 4.24 3.02 -25.28
N PRO A 3 3.59 2.01 -24.66
CA PRO A 3 2.82 2.25 -23.45
C PRO A 3 3.72 2.86 -22.37
N PRO A 4 3.21 3.76 -21.54
CA PRO A 4 4.02 4.45 -20.54
C PRO A 4 4.67 3.50 -19.52
N PHE A 5 4.12 2.28 -19.38
CA PHE A 5 4.60 1.25 -18.46
C PHE A 5 4.85 -0.06 -19.24
N PRO A 6 6.09 -0.28 -19.76
CA PRO A 6 6.39 -1.47 -20.55
C PRO A 6 6.25 -2.76 -19.72
N GLY A 7 5.80 -3.84 -20.35
CA GLY A 7 5.70 -5.16 -19.74
C GLY A 7 4.46 -5.39 -18.89
N LEU A 8 3.49 -4.46 -18.83
CA LEU A 8 2.23 -4.63 -18.07
C LEU A 8 1.10 -5.26 -18.86
N ASP A 9 1.11 -5.13 -20.20
CA ASP A 9 0.04 -5.67 -21.02
C ASP A 9 -0.10 -7.19 -20.87
N GLY A 10 -1.33 -7.65 -20.61
CA GLY A 10 -1.68 -9.05 -20.38
C GLY A 10 -1.30 -9.61 -19.00
N LYS A 11 -0.53 -8.89 -18.16
CA LYS A 11 -0.14 -9.30 -16.81
C LYS A 11 -1.33 -9.36 -15.85
N THR A 12 -1.31 -10.31 -14.93
CA THR A 12 -2.31 -10.40 -13.86
C THR A 12 -1.83 -9.67 -12.62
N ALA A 13 -2.62 -8.70 -12.17
CA ALA A 13 -2.34 -7.92 -10.96
C ALA A 13 -3.43 -8.12 -9.90
N ILE A 14 -3.01 -8.34 -8.65
CA ILE A 14 -3.89 -8.31 -7.48
C ILE A 14 -3.71 -6.98 -6.75
N VAL A 15 -4.81 -6.27 -6.48
CA VAL A 15 -4.82 -5.00 -5.73
C VAL A 15 -5.75 -5.12 -4.55
N THR A 16 -5.25 -4.92 -3.33
CA THR A 16 -6.08 -4.92 -2.14
C THR A 16 -6.60 -3.53 -1.80
N GLY A 17 -7.84 -3.41 -1.27
CA GLY A 17 -8.45 -2.11 -0.94
C GLY A 17 -8.72 -1.26 -2.17
N HIS A 18 -9.24 -1.85 -3.25
CA HIS A 18 -9.33 -1.24 -4.58
C HIS A 18 -10.60 -0.42 -4.83
N LYS A 19 -11.56 -0.41 -3.91
CA LYS A 19 -12.86 0.24 -4.15
C LYS A 19 -12.86 1.76 -3.96
N GLN A 20 -11.81 2.33 -3.34
CA GLN A 20 -11.71 3.76 -3.09
C GLN A 20 -10.27 4.27 -3.00
N GLY A 21 -10.09 5.60 -3.03
CA GLY A 21 -8.83 6.29 -2.78
C GLY A 21 -7.67 5.79 -3.64
N ILE A 22 -6.50 5.62 -3.02
CA ILE A 22 -5.27 5.17 -3.70
C ILE A 22 -5.48 3.83 -4.41
N GLY A 23 -6.18 2.87 -3.77
CA GLY A 23 -6.40 1.55 -4.35
C GLY A 23 -7.24 1.58 -5.62
N LEU A 24 -8.25 2.43 -5.69
CA LEU A 24 -9.06 2.62 -6.90
C LEU A 24 -8.24 3.23 -8.04
N ALA A 25 -7.42 4.22 -7.74
CA ALA A 25 -6.53 4.83 -8.73
C ALA A 25 -5.49 3.82 -9.26
N ILE A 26 -4.92 2.97 -8.38
CA ILE A 26 -4.00 1.89 -8.77
C ILE A 26 -4.72 0.88 -9.67
N TYR A 27 -5.91 0.43 -9.26
CA TYR A 27 -6.73 -0.51 -10.04
C TYR A 27 -6.98 0.03 -11.45
N SER A 28 -7.42 1.29 -11.55
CA SER A 28 -7.72 1.97 -12.82
C SER A 28 -6.47 2.14 -13.69
N THR A 29 -5.34 2.55 -13.09
CA THR A 29 -4.08 2.78 -13.82
C THR A 29 -3.51 1.47 -14.38
N LEU A 30 -3.50 0.38 -13.60
CA LEU A 30 -3.02 -0.92 -14.05
C LEU A 30 -3.96 -1.51 -15.13
N THR A 31 -5.27 -1.35 -14.99
CA THR A 31 -6.24 -1.76 -16.00
C THR A 31 -6.02 -1.00 -17.32
N ALA A 32 -5.86 0.32 -17.25
CA ALA A 32 -5.57 1.15 -18.43
C ALA A 32 -4.20 0.81 -19.08
N SER A 33 -3.29 0.20 -18.32
CA SER A 33 -1.99 -0.28 -18.80
C SER A 33 -2.05 -1.71 -19.39
N GLY A 34 -3.25 -2.30 -19.54
CA GLY A 34 -3.45 -3.62 -20.13
C GLY A 34 -3.40 -4.78 -19.14
N CYS A 35 -3.28 -4.55 -17.85
CA CYS A 35 -3.31 -5.62 -16.85
C CYS A 35 -4.72 -6.23 -16.69
N LYS A 36 -4.75 -7.54 -16.42
CA LYS A 36 -5.92 -8.24 -15.88
C LYS A 36 -5.96 -8.01 -14.35
N VAL A 37 -6.61 -6.95 -13.91
CA VAL A 37 -6.61 -6.61 -12.48
C VAL A 37 -7.71 -7.36 -11.73
N ARG A 38 -7.37 -7.92 -10.58
CA ARG A 38 -8.29 -8.53 -9.61
C ARG A 38 -8.18 -7.78 -8.28
N GLY A 39 -9.32 -7.31 -7.80
CA GLY A 39 -9.39 -6.57 -6.55
C GLY A 39 -9.80 -7.47 -5.38
N LEU A 40 -9.15 -7.33 -4.25
CA LEU A 40 -9.55 -7.95 -2.97
C LEU A 40 -9.96 -6.83 -2.01
N ASP A 41 -11.25 -6.76 -1.69
CA ASP A 41 -11.82 -5.71 -0.82
C ASP A 41 -13.13 -6.17 -0.17
N LEU A 42 -13.53 -5.47 0.88
CA LEU A 42 -14.80 -5.67 1.54
C LEU A 42 -16.00 -5.41 0.59
N PRO A 43 -17.13 -6.08 0.81
CA PRO A 43 -17.37 -7.12 1.81
C PRO A 43 -16.94 -8.53 1.40
N GLU A 44 -16.59 -8.76 0.11
CA GLU A 44 -16.36 -10.08 -0.45
C GLU A 44 -15.07 -10.73 0.07
N HIS A 45 -14.03 -9.90 0.33
CA HIS A 45 -12.71 -10.34 0.76
C HIS A 45 -12.28 -9.56 2.00
N ASP A 46 -12.69 -10.04 3.16
CA ASP A 46 -12.27 -9.48 4.45
C ASP A 46 -10.86 -9.99 4.80
N LEU A 47 -9.86 -9.09 4.69
CA LEU A 47 -8.46 -9.42 4.94
C LEU A 47 -8.15 -9.79 6.40
N THR A 48 -9.09 -9.65 7.33
CA THR A 48 -8.95 -10.20 8.68
C THR A 48 -9.10 -11.73 8.71
N GLN A 49 -9.70 -12.33 7.68
CA GLN A 49 -9.83 -13.78 7.50
C GLN A 49 -8.55 -14.36 6.87
N LEU A 50 -7.46 -14.34 7.62
CA LEU A 50 -6.12 -14.68 7.12
C LEU A 50 -6.01 -16.08 6.52
N ASP A 51 -6.78 -17.04 7.03
CA ASP A 51 -6.86 -18.42 6.56
C ASP A 51 -7.48 -18.57 5.17
N ARG A 52 -8.28 -17.59 4.74
CA ARG A 52 -8.93 -17.58 3.43
C ARG A 52 -8.08 -17.01 2.31
N ILE A 53 -7.04 -16.24 2.64
CA ILE A 53 -6.24 -15.51 1.64
C ILE A 53 -5.66 -16.43 0.58
N ALA A 54 -5.13 -17.59 0.96
CA ALA A 54 -4.56 -18.54 0.01
C ALA A 54 -5.60 -19.00 -1.02
N SER A 55 -6.81 -19.35 -0.58
CA SER A 55 -7.88 -19.81 -1.48
C SER A 55 -8.34 -18.74 -2.47
N TRP A 56 -8.35 -17.46 -2.06
CA TRP A 56 -8.67 -16.35 -2.98
C TRP A 56 -7.60 -16.17 -4.05
N VAL A 57 -6.33 -16.23 -3.65
CA VAL A 57 -5.20 -16.12 -4.58
C VAL A 57 -5.17 -17.28 -5.55
N ASP A 58 -5.38 -18.52 -5.07
CA ASP A 58 -5.44 -19.72 -5.92
C ASP A 58 -6.59 -19.67 -6.93
N ALA A 59 -7.76 -19.17 -6.53
CA ALA A 59 -8.89 -18.97 -7.44
C ALA A 59 -8.56 -17.95 -8.55
N ILE A 60 -7.91 -16.84 -8.21
CA ILE A 60 -7.45 -15.85 -9.19
C ILE A 60 -6.43 -16.48 -10.14
N ALA A 61 -5.46 -17.22 -9.62
CA ALA A 61 -4.45 -17.90 -10.45
C ALA A 61 -5.05 -18.93 -11.39
N ALA A 62 -6.06 -19.68 -10.94
CA ALA A 62 -6.79 -20.63 -11.77
C ALA A 62 -7.58 -19.95 -12.90
N GLU A 63 -8.18 -18.79 -12.62
CA GLU A 63 -8.95 -18.00 -13.61
C GLU A 63 -8.04 -17.33 -14.65
N THR A 64 -6.91 -16.77 -14.22
CA THR A 64 -6.09 -15.89 -15.08
C THR A 64 -4.86 -16.57 -15.68
N GLY A 65 -4.45 -17.70 -15.12
CA GLY A 65 -3.29 -18.49 -15.55
C GLY A 65 -1.96 -18.11 -14.90
N SER A 66 -1.84 -16.87 -14.37
CA SER A 66 -0.63 -16.38 -13.69
C SER A 66 -0.97 -15.35 -12.63
N ILE A 67 0.00 -15.05 -11.76
CA ILE A 67 0.00 -13.85 -10.89
C ILE A 67 1.34 -13.18 -11.07
N ASP A 68 1.34 -11.97 -11.63
CA ASP A 68 2.55 -11.24 -11.99
C ASP A 68 2.82 -10.07 -11.02
N VAL A 69 1.77 -9.44 -10.51
CA VAL A 69 1.86 -8.26 -9.64
C VAL A 69 0.97 -8.44 -8.42
N LEU A 70 1.51 -8.11 -7.25
CA LEU A 70 0.74 -7.95 -6.01
C LEU A 70 0.91 -6.52 -5.50
N VAL A 71 -0.20 -5.80 -5.27
CA VAL A 71 -0.20 -4.51 -4.60
C VAL A 71 -0.93 -4.63 -3.27
N ASN A 72 -0.17 -4.67 -2.17
CA ASN A 72 -0.68 -4.61 -0.81
C ASN A 72 -1.00 -3.15 -0.46
N ASN A 73 -2.20 -2.70 -0.81
CA ASN A 73 -2.65 -1.32 -0.58
C ASN A 73 -3.65 -1.20 0.57
N ALA A 74 -4.47 -2.20 0.82
CA ALA A 74 -5.45 -2.16 1.91
C ALA A 74 -4.76 -1.82 3.24
N GLY A 75 -5.42 -0.98 4.02
CA GLY A 75 -4.92 -0.60 5.32
C GLY A 75 -5.97 0.15 6.12
N ILE A 76 -5.84 0.08 7.43
CA ILE A 76 -6.62 0.86 8.38
C ILE A 76 -5.69 1.68 9.26
N THR A 77 -6.21 2.76 9.79
CA THR A 77 -5.50 3.62 10.76
C THR A 77 -6.29 3.68 12.06
N ASN A 78 -5.61 4.01 13.15
CA ASN A 78 -6.22 4.43 14.40
C ASN A 78 -5.77 5.85 14.73
N ILE A 79 -6.55 6.54 15.53
CA ILE A 79 -6.20 7.84 16.11
C ILE A 79 -6.24 7.68 17.63
N GLY A 80 -5.10 7.86 18.28
CA GLY A 80 -4.95 7.75 19.72
C GLY A 80 -3.50 7.69 20.15
N ASP A 81 -3.20 8.13 21.33
CA ASP A 81 -1.90 7.88 21.94
C ASP A 81 -1.80 6.45 22.50
N ILE A 82 -0.65 6.09 23.07
CA ILE A 82 -0.41 4.73 23.57
C ILE A 82 -1.35 4.35 24.74
N LEU A 83 -1.73 5.32 25.58
CA LEU A 83 -2.62 5.07 26.72
C LEU A 83 -4.08 4.90 26.29
N GLU A 84 -4.48 5.62 25.24
CA GLU A 84 -5.85 5.60 24.72
C GLU A 84 -6.13 4.43 23.78
N THR A 85 -5.10 3.85 23.17
CA THR A 85 -5.25 2.81 22.14
C THR A 85 -5.50 1.43 22.77
N PRO A 86 -6.71 0.85 22.64
CA PRO A 86 -7.01 -0.45 23.20
C PRO A 86 -6.33 -1.58 22.40
N LEU A 87 -6.07 -2.71 23.06
CA LEU A 87 -5.42 -3.87 22.42
C LEU A 87 -6.17 -4.36 21.16
N SER A 88 -7.50 -4.27 21.17
CA SER A 88 -8.31 -4.64 19.99
C SER A 88 -8.00 -3.81 18.75
N GLU A 89 -7.72 -2.51 18.90
CA GLU A 89 -7.28 -1.67 17.78
C GLU A 89 -5.85 -2.00 17.35
N VAL A 90 -4.95 -2.26 18.31
CA VAL A 90 -3.60 -2.74 18.02
C VAL A 90 -3.66 -4.00 17.15
N ASP A 91 -4.46 -4.99 17.57
CA ASP A 91 -4.61 -6.26 16.85
C ASP A 91 -5.24 -6.07 15.46
N ALA A 92 -6.25 -5.21 15.33
CA ALA A 92 -6.89 -4.90 14.06
C ALA A 92 -5.90 -4.27 13.08
N VAL A 93 -5.17 -3.22 13.52
CA VAL A 93 -4.19 -2.53 12.68
C VAL A 93 -3.07 -3.48 12.24
N LEU A 94 -2.51 -4.27 13.15
CA LEU A 94 -1.47 -5.24 12.80
C LEU A 94 -2.00 -6.35 11.90
N THR A 95 -3.24 -6.78 12.08
CA THR A 95 -3.83 -7.82 11.25
C THR A 95 -3.98 -7.36 9.81
N VAL A 96 -4.59 -6.19 9.59
CA VAL A 96 -4.83 -5.69 8.23
C VAL A 96 -3.56 -5.15 7.59
N ASN A 97 -2.73 -4.38 8.32
CA ASN A 97 -1.61 -3.67 7.72
C ASN A 97 -0.32 -4.49 7.59
N LEU A 98 -0.20 -5.61 8.32
CA LEU A 98 1.04 -6.42 8.35
C LEU A 98 0.79 -7.90 8.11
N LYS A 99 -0.10 -8.55 8.90
CA LYS A 99 -0.32 -10.00 8.78
C LYS A 99 -0.97 -10.35 7.45
N ALA A 100 -1.98 -9.61 7.01
CA ALA A 100 -2.64 -9.84 5.72
C ALA A 100 -1.68 -9.66 4.53
N PRO A 101 -0.90 -8.58 4.40
CA PRO A 101 0.17 -8.47 3.40
C PRO A 101 1.16 -9.64 3.44
N PHE A 102 1.60 -10.07 4.62
CA PHE A 102 2.48 -11.23 4.75
C PHE A 102 1.83 -12.51 4.19
N MET A 103 0.56 -12.75 4.51
CA MET A 103 -0.18 -13.91 4.01
C MET A 103 -0.45 -13.85 2.51
N LEU A 104 -0.72 -12.64 1.97
CA LEU A 104 -0.84 -12.42 0.52
C LEU A 104 0.47 -12.69 -0.21
N ILE A 105 1.59 -12.19 0.30
CA ILE A 105 2.93 -12.48 -0.23
C ILE A 105 3.17 -13.99 -0.22
N LYS A 106 2.92 -14.66 0.92
CA LYS A 106 3.06 -16.11 1.04
C LYS A 106 2.21 -16.88 0.02
N ALA A 107 1.01 -16.40 -0.26
CA ALA A 107 0.09 -17.02 -1.21
C ALA A 107 0.48 -16.81 -2.67
N VAL A 108 0.97 -15.61 -3.06
CA VAL A 108 1.34 -15.33 -4.47
C VAL A 108 2.71 -15.92 -4.85
N LEU A 109 3.63 -16.06 -3.89
CA LEU A 109 5.00 -16.54 -4.14
C LEU A 109 5.08 -17.86 -4.92
N PRO A 110 4.30 -18.93 -4.59
CA PRO A 110 4.33 -20.17 -5.38
C PRO A 110 3.98 -19.99 -6.84
N HIS A 111 3.07 -19.04 -7.16
CA HIS A 111 2.68 -18.71 -8.54
C HIS A 111 3.76 -17.93 -9.27
N MET A 112 4.35 -16.91 -8.62
CA MET A 112 5.45 -16.12 -9.17
C MET A 112 6.72 -16.95 -9.39
N LEU A 113 7.02 -17.90 -8.50
CA LEU A 113 8.17 -18.81 -8.62
C LEU A 113 8.08 -19.74 -9.85
N LYS A 114 6.89 -20.18 -10.25
CA LYS A 114 6.70 -21.02 -11.43
C LYS A 114 7.18 -20.34 -12.72
N GLN A 115 7.08 -19.02 -12.79
CA GLN A 115 7.50 -18.23 -13.94
C GLN A 115 8.83 -17.49 -13.71
N SER A 116 9.44 -17.63 -12.53
CA SER A 116 10.67 -16.93 -12.12
C SER A 116 10.60 -15.41 -12.34
N ALA A 117 9.42 -14.83 -12.15
CA ALA A 117 9.15 -13.40 -12.33
C ALA A 117 7.99 -12.95 -11.44
N GLY A 118 8.07 -11.74 -10.93
CA GLY A 118 6.99 -11.13 -10.15
C GLY A 118 7.38 -9.76 -9.61
N SER A 119 6.38 -8.94 -9.31
CA SER A 119 6.55 -7.64 -8.65
C SER A 119 5.57 -7.50 -7.50
N VAL A 120 6.08 -7.34 -6.29
CA VAL A 120 5.29 -7.06 -5.09
C VAL A 120 5.53 -5.62 -4.67
N ILE A 121 4.45 -4.84 -4.55
CA ILE A 121 4.48 -3.45 -4.12
C ILE A 121 3.69 -3.33 -2.82
N ASN A 122 4.37 -2.93 -1.75
CA ASN A 122 3.76 -2.68 -0.45
C ASN A 122 3.49 -1.19 -0.26
N ASN A 123 2.24 -0.81 -0.01
CA ASN A 123 1.85 0.57 0.27
C ASN A 123 1.99 0.84 1.79
N ALA A 124 3.13 1.38 2.20
CA ALA A 124 3.37 1.81 3.58
C ALA A 124 2.78 3.21 3.85
N SER A 125 3.59 4.14 4.26
CA SER A 125 3.28 5.56 4.57
C SER A 125 4.58 6.31 4.82
N ASP A 126 4.57 7.63 4.75
CA ASP A 126 5.61 8.49 5.30
C ASP A 126 5.88 8.16 6.79
N GLN A 127 4.88 7.65 7.51
CA GLN A 127 5.02 7.18 8.90
C GLN A 127 5.86 5.90 9.05
N ALA A 128 6.28 5.28 7.97
CA ALA A 128 7.33 4.26 8.02
C ALA A 128 8.74 4.87 8.19
N LEU A 129 8.89 6.16 7.95
CA LEU A 129 10.16 6.90 7.96
C LEU A 129 10.23 7.90 9.12
N ILE A 130 9.08 8.47 9.52
CA ILE A 130 8.97 9.47 10.58
C ILE A 130 7.80 9.16 11.52
N GLY A 131 7.84 9.71 12.75
CA GLY A 131 6.72 9.64 13.69
C GLY A 131 5.68 10.73 13.44
N LYS A 132 4.40 10.39 13.66
CA LYS A 132 3.30 11.37 13.80
C LYS A 132 2.60 11.17 15.13
N ARG A 133 2.11 12.26 15.73
CA ARG A 133 1.34 12.21 16.98
C ARG A 133 0.04 11.42 16.78
N HIS A 134 -0.43 10.78 17.83
CA HIS A 134 -1.70 10.04 17.88
C HIS A 134 -1.82 8.92 16.83
N SER A 135 -0.69 8.30 16.43
CA SER A 135 -0.66 7.30 15.35
C SER A 135 0.44 6.24 15.56
N ALA A 136 0.73 5.90 16.83
CA ALA A 136 1.88 5.05 17.16
C ALA A 136 1.79 3.66 16.52
N ILE A 137 0.66 2.96 16.65
CA ILE A 137 0.52 1.60 16.12
C ILE A 137 0.41 1.58 14.59
N TYR A 138 -0.22 2.60 13.99
CA TYR A 138 -0.25 2.72 12.53
C TYR A 138 1.17 2.90 11.98
N GLY A 139 1.94 3.86 12.50
CA GLY A 139 3.34 4.07 12.11
C GLY A 139 4.18 2.82 12.27
N ALA A 140 4.07 2.12 13.42
CA ALA A 140 4.76 0.87 13.68
C ALA A 140 4.40 -0.21 12.64
N SER A 141 3.11 -0.36 12.28
CA SER A 141 2.67 -1.32 11.27
C SER A 141 3.25 -1.02 9.88
N LYS A 142 3.33 0.27 9.51
CA LYS A 142 3.87 0.71 8.22
C LYS A 142 5.39 0.59 8.15
N ALA A 143 6.09 0.85 9.25
CA ALA A 143 7.54 0.59 9.38
C ALA A 143 7.85 -0.91 9.30
N ALA A 144 7.04 -1.76 9.93
CA ALA A 144 7.17 -3.21 9.84
C ALA A 144 6.98 -3.72 8.40
N LEU A 145 5.99 -3.20 7.66
CA LEU A 145 5.75 -3.54 6.26
C LEU A 145 6.92 -3.10 5.35
N ALA A 146 7.48 -1.92 5.60
CA ALA A 146 8.66 -1.43 4.90
C ALA A 146 9.90 -2.32 5.17
N GLN A 147 10.11 -2.76 6.41
CA GLN A 147 11.21 -3.68 6.73
C GLN A 147 11.00 -5.08 6.16
N LEU A 148 9.76 -5.59 6.17
CA LEU A 148 9.40 -6.85 5.50
C LEU A 148 9.77 -6.83 4.02
N THR A 149 9.54 -5.69 3.33
CA THR A 149 9.92 -5.51 1.92
C THR A 149 11.39 -5.74 1.67
N LYS A 150 12.27 -5.19 2.52
CA LYS A 150 13.73 -5.34 2.38
C LYS A 150 14.17 -6.79 2.53
N SER A 151 13.67 -7.47 3.56
CA SER A 151 14.02 -8.88 3.80
C SER A 151 13.52 -9.77 2.67
N ALA A 152 12.27 -9.59 2.23
CA ALA A 152 11.71 -10.36 1.12
C ALA A 152 12.46 -10.11 -0.22
N ALA A 153 12.94 -8.89 -0.45
CA ALA A 153 13.75 -8.58 -1.64
C ALA A 153 15.07 -9.37 -1.68
N LEU A 154 15.71 -9.55 -0.52
CA LEU A 154 16.94 -10.35 -0.41
C LEU A 154 16.68 -11.84 -0.61
N ASP A 155 15.60 -12.35 -0.03
CA ASP A 155 15.25 -13.77 -0.11
C ASP A 155 14.83 -14.19 -1.54
N TRP A 156 14.06 -13.34 -2.24
CA TRP A 156 13.39 -13.71 -3.49
C TRP A 156 13.93 -13.00 -4.74
N GLY A 157 14.75 -11.97 -4.58
CA GLY A 157 15.44 -11.32 -5.70
C GLY A 157 16.23 -12.28 -6.58
N PRO A 158 17.02 -13.24 -6.01
CA PRO A 158 17.72 -14.26 -6.79
C PRO A 158 16.79 -15.19 -7.62
N ARG A 159 15.49 -15.18 -7.32
CA ARG A 159 14.47 -15.96 -8.02
C ARG A 159 13.64 -15.12 -9.01
N GLY A 160 14.09 -13.88 -9.29
CA GLY A 160 13.44 -12.98 -10.25
C GLY A 160 12.20 -12.24 -9.72
N ILE A 161 11.96 -12.26 -8.40
CA ILE A 161 10.80 -11.61 -7.80
C ILE A 161 11.26 -10.33 -7.09
N ARG A 162 10.72 -9.18 -7.52
CA ARG A 162 11.05 -7.88 -6.94
C ARG A 162 10.07 -7.50 -5.83
N PHE A 163 10.59 -6.88 -4.78
CA PHE A 163 9.80 -6.35 -3.67
C PHE A 163 10.16 -4.89 -3.46
N ASN A 164 9.19 -4.00 -3.58
CA ASN A 164 9.39 -2.59 -3.35
C ASN A 164 8.28 -2.03 -2.45
N CYS A 165 8.57 -0.94 -1.78
CA CYS A 165 7.65 -0.27 -0.88
C CYS A 165 7.50 1.18 -1.33
N ILE A 166 6.29 1.70 -1.34
CA ILE A 166 6.02 3.13 -1.46
C ILE A 166 5.65 3.69 -0.09
N ALA A 167 6.04 4.93 0.17
CA ALA A 167 5.75 5.65 1.40
C ALA A 167 5.02 6.97 1.08
N PRO A 168 3.69 6.90 0.79
CA PRO A 168 2.92 8.09 0.49
C PRO A 168 2.80 9.02 1.70
N GLY A 169 2.84 10.32 1.44
CA GLY A 169 2.37 11.35 2.35
C GLY A 169 0.85 11.50 2.32
N SER A 170 0.37 12.62 2.86
CA SER A 170 -1.06 12.94 2.88
C SER A 170 -1.62 13.01 1.46
N THR A 171 -2.56 12.12 1.16
CA THR A 171 -3.19 11.95 -0.14
C THR A 171 -4.68 12.23 -0.03
N ALA A 172 -5.28 12.98 -0.95
CA ALA A 172 -6.70 13.35 -0.98
C ALA A 172 -7.58 12.09 -1.14
N THR A 173 -8.04 11.55 -0.03
CA THR A 173 -8.81 10.28 0.05
C THR A 173 -9.84 10.35 1.17
N PRO A 174 -10.90 9.53 1.12
CA PRO A 174 -11.85 9.42 2.22
C PRO A 174 -11.20 9.02 3.56
N MET A 175 -10.07 8.30 3.52
CA MET A 175 -9.32 7.98 4.73
C MET A 175 -8.72 9.24 5.36
N LEU A 176 -8.07 10.09 4.57
CA LEU A 176 -7.48 11.34 5.08
C LEU A 176 -8.56 12.27 5.66
N GLU A 177 -9.70 12.41 4.98
CA GLU A 177 -10.82 13.22 5.46
C GLU A 177 -11.29 12.75 6.84
N ARG A 178 -11.48 11.44 7.02
CA ARG A 178 -11.85 10.87 8.34
C ARG A 178 -10.78 11.11 9.39
N VAL A 179 -9.50 10.95 9.05
CA VAL A 179 -8.37 11.19 9.97
C VAL A 179 -8.36 12.64 10.44
N LEU A 180 -8.47 13.61 9.53
CA LEU A 180 -8.46 15.02 9.88
C LEU A 180 -9.67 15.41 10.75
N ALA A 181 -10.86 14.89 10.43
CA ALA A 181 -12.07 15.11 11.21
C ALA A 181 -11.94 14.54 12.62
N GLU A 182 -11.43 13.32 12.76
CA GLU A 182 -11.25 12.66 14.06
C GLU A 182 -10.17 13.35 14.90
N LEU A 183 -9.05 13.76 14.29
CA LEU A 183 -8.01 14.54 14.99
C LEU A 183 -8.56 15.85 15.54
N HIS A 184 -9.33 16.59 14.72
CA HIS A 184 -9.98 17.83 15.19
C HIS A 184 -10.98 17.56 16.31
N GLN A 185 -11.79 16.50 16.20
CA GLN A 185 -12.80 16.17 17.21
C GLN A 185 -12.16 15.76 18.55
N ARG A 186 -11.12 14.92 18.52
CA ARG A 186 -10.51 14.36 19.75
C ARG A 186 -9.46 15.27 20.38
N TYR A 187 -8.76 16.05 19.58
CA TYR A 187 -7.63 16.89 20.03
C TYR A 187 -7.71 18.31 19.47
N PRO A 188 -8.83 19.06 19.73
CA PRO A 188 -9.08 20.39 19.14
C PRO A 188 -8.01 21.41 19.49
N GLU A 189 -7.34 21.28 20.65
CA GLU A 189 -6.25 22.16 21.08
C GLU A 189 -4.99 22.03 20.20
N THR A 190 -4.78 20.85 19.61
CA THR A 190 -3.63 20.58 18.73
C THR A 190 -4.01 20.66 17.26
N TYR A 191 -5.22 20.22 16.91
CA TYR A 191 -5.72 20.16 15.53
C TYR A 191 -6.97 21.03 15.41
N THR A 192 -6.77 22.27 15.01
CA THR A 192 -7.87 23.22 14.80
C THR A 192 -8.74 22.84 13.61
N ALA A 193 -9.86 23.55 13.40
CA ALA A 193 -10.71 23.35 12.22
C ALA A 193 -9.95 23.53 10.88
N ASP A 194 -8.80 24.22 10.91
CA ASP A 194 -7.92 24.45 9.75
C ASP A 194 -6.77 23.42 9.65
N CYS A 195 -6.86 22.30 10.32
CA CYS A 195 -5.78 21.29 10.34
C CYS A 195 -5.43 20.77 8.95
N ALA A 196 -6.37 20.77 8.00
CA ALA A 196 -6.09 20.39 6.60
C ALA A 196 -5.04 21.29 5.96
N ASN A 197 -5.15 22.63 6.13
CA ASN A 197 -4.15 23.56 5.64
C ASN A 197 -2.82 23.38 6.35
N THR A 198 -2.82 23.15 7.67
CA THR A 198 -1.60 22.84 8.42
C THR A 198 -0.87 21.62 7.85
N TYR A 199 -1.61 20.56 7.48
CA TYR A 199 -1.02 19.37 6.87
C TYR A 199 -0.49 19.63 5.46
N GLN A 200 -1.17 20.47 4.67
CA GLN A 200 -0.69 20.89 3.35
C GLN A 200 0.57 21.74 3.47
N ASP A 201 0.55 22.72 4.38
CA ASP A 201 1.67 23.63 4.62
C ASP A 201 2.93 22.94 5.14
N ALA A 202 2.78 21.80 5.78
CA ALA A 202 3.90 20.98 6.23
C ALA A 202 4.64 20.30 5.06
N THR A 203 4.03 20.17 3.88
CA THR A 203 4.70 19.63 2.69
C THR A 203 5.44 20.72 1.91
N ALA A 204 6.54 20.39 1.25
CA ALA A 204 7.24 21.36 0.39
C ALA A 204 6.37 21.79 -0.82
N LEU A 205 5.53 20.88 -1.33
CA LEU A 205 4.62 21.16 -2.46
C LEU A 205 3.31 21.86 -2.06
N LYS A 206 3.06 22.07 -0.76
CA LYS A 206 1.92 22.83 -0.20
C LYS A 206 0.54 22.34 -0.65
N ARG A 207 0.40 21.04 -0.85
CA ARG A 207 -0.85 20.38 -1.21
C ARG A 207 -0.85 18.91 -0.82
N PHE A 208 -2.03 18.31 -0.79
CA PHE A 208 -2.15 16.86 -0.78
C PHE A 208 -1.81 16.26 -2.14
N ALA A 209 -1.25 15.05 -2.13
CA ALA A 209 -1.14 14.26 -3.35
C ALA A 209 -2.53 13.86 -3.85
N GLN A 210 -2.67 13.67 -5.16
CA GLN A 210 -3.84 13.01 -5.73
C GLN A 210 -3.59 11.49 -5.79
N PRO A 211 -4.62 10.65 -5.61
CA PRO A 211 -4.48 9.18 -5.69
C PRO A 211 -3.80 8.70 -6.97
N GLU A 212 -4.02 9.39 -8.08
CA GLU A 212 -3.44 9.09 -9.39
C GLU A 212 -1.92 9.26 -9.40
N GLU A 213 -1.39 10.24 -8.64
CA GLU A 213 0.06 10.47 -8.55
C GLU A 213 0.73 9.26 -7.86
N ILE A 214 0.08 8.69 -6.84
CA ILE A 214 0.55 7.47 -6.16
C ILE A 214 0.45 6.26 -7.10
N ALA A 215 -0.65 6.16 -7.86
CA ALA A 215 -0.89 5.06 -8.79
C ALA A 215 0.15 5.00 -9.92
N GLN A 216 0.65 6.15 -10.41
CA GLN A 216 1.71 6.21 -11.40
C GLN A 216 3.02 5.57 -10.90
N LEU A 217 3.41 5.86 -9.64
CA LEU A 217 4.59 5.22 -9.04
C LEU A 217 4.41 3.71 -8.88
N VAL A 218 3.20 3.26 -8.49
CA VAL A 218 2.90 1.83 -8.39
C VAL A 218 2.98 1.15 -9.77
N ALA A 219 2.41 1.75 -10.81
CA ALA A 219 2.48 1.21 -12.17
C ALA A 219 3.94 1.15 -12.69
N PHE A 220 4.76 2.17 -12.40
CA PHE A 220 6.20 2.14 -12.67
C PHE A 220 6.89 0.96 -11.98
N LEU A 221 6.64 0.76 -10.66
CA LEU A 221 7.25 -0.33 -9.90
C LEU A 221 6.74 -1.71 -10.33
N ALA A 222 5.54 -1.82 -10.84
CA ALA A 222 4.98 -3.05 -11.39
C ALA A 222 5.59 -3.41 -12.76
N SER A 223 6.05 -2.42 -13.53
CA SER A 223 6.51 -2.55 -14.92
C SER A 223 7.99 -2.95 -15.04
N ASP A 224 8.39 -3.26 -16.27
CA ASP A 224 9.79 -3.56 -16.62
C ASP A 224 10.70 -2.31 -16.55
N ALA A 225 10.12 -1.10 -16.55
CA ALA A 225 10.88 0.15 -16.36
C ALA A 225 11.61 0.20 -15.01
N SER A 226 11.18 -0.57 -14.02
CA SER A 226 11.82 -0.70 -12.70
C SER A 226 12.53 -2.05 -12.49
N SER A 227 12.92 -2.74 -13.56
CA SER A 227 13.49 -4.11 -13.53
C SER A 227 14.73 -4.24 -12.63
N PHE A 228 15.47 -3.17 -12.40
CA PHE A 228 16.65 -3.17 -11.52
C PHE A 228 16.37 -2.59 -10.13
N MET A 229 15.07 -2.46 -9.75
CA MET A 229 14.66 -1.94 -8.45
C MET A 229 14.04 -3.04 -7.59
N THR A 230 14.66 -3.32 -6.44
CA THR A 230 14.12 -4.20 -5.40
C THR A 230 14.64 -3.78 -4.03
N GLY A 231 13.87 -4.01 -2.97
CA GLY A 231 14.23 -3.68 -1.59
C GLY A 231 14.15 -2.19 -1.23
N THR A 232 13.63 -1.35 -2.12
CA THR A 232 13.57 0.09 -1.88
C THR A 232 12.32 0.51 -1.11
N ILE A 233 12.44 1.62 -0.38
CA ILE A 233 11.32 2.36 0.21
C ILE A 233 11.34 3.74 -0.44
N LEU A 234 10.30 4.04 -1.22
CA LEU A 234 10.21 5.27 -2.02
C LEU A 234 9.23 6.25 -1.39
N PRO A 235 9.70 7.35 -0.78
CA PRO A 235 8.81 8.44 -0.39
C PRO A 235 8.13 9.05 -1.63
N ILE A 236 6.83 9.31 -1.49
CA ILE A 236 6.02 10.09 -2.42
C ILE A 236 5.09 10.97 -1.58
N ASP A 237 5.66 12.00 -0.97
CA ASP A 237 5.10 12.73 0.17
C ASP A 237 5.16 14.26 0.00
N GLY A 238 5.44 14.75 -1.18
CA GLY A 238 5.56 16.17 -1.46
C GLY A 238 6.71 16.86 -0.71
N GLY A 239 7.75 16.10 -0.34
CA GLY A 239 8.90 16.59 0.40
C GLY A 239 8.70 16.69 1.92
N TYR A 240 7.65 16.08 2.45
CA TYR A 240 7.35 16.11 3.89
C TYR A 240 8.46 15.48 4.74
N THR A 241 9.07 14.39 4.30
CA THR A 241 10.16 13.71 5.02
C THR A 241 11.56 14.18 4.64
N ALA A 242 11.70 15.20 3.79
CA ALA A 242 12.99 15.73 3.37
C ALA A 242 13.59 16.75 4.34
N GLN A 243 12.94 17.04 5.47
CA GLN A 243 13.33 18.03 6.48
C GLN A 243 13.76 17.39 7.80
#